data_9441337434b0561d6048603f10c6432e
#
_entry.id   9441337434b0561d6048603f10c6432e
#
_cell.length_a   1.000
_cell.length_b   1.000
_cell.length_c   1.000
_cell.angle_alpha   90.00
_cell.angle_beta   90.00
_cell.angle_gamma   90.00
#
_symmetry.space_group_name_H-M   'P 1'
#
loop_
_entity.id
_entity.type
_entity.pdbx_description
1 polymer ?
#
loop_
_entity_poly.entity_id
_entity_poly.type
_entity_poly.pdbx_seq_one_letter_code
_entity_poly.pdbx_strand_id
1 'polypeptide(L)'
;PKFTFHGYRYIEISGVEHAPELEEVESLQYSSVTEFHGSLTSSHKLLNRFAENVSWSQKCNFINIPTDCPQRNERMGWAGDTHIFCHTALNNSSLKKFYERNLQAMRDLQTPEGQYPEIAPVGGGFGGITYECASIFMAWELYEQYGDIRTLEKFYPGMQKYMDYMKDKGLPGTKVNPAIGPLGDWLAPEETDLLLLWNAFYYKEADLMSRIAGALGRTEEQHQYEALAAKVKKFWNETFVLPDSGKTCNADGTLCDTQCSYAIALSYGVAEDRKRIGEHLIRKTRAIGYTVGTGFFGTGILNQMLTEQGAVEDAWKMMLQTAFPSWLYPVTQGA
;
A
#
# COMPACT_ATOMS: atom_id res chain seq x y z
N PRO A 1 6.90 -11.53 28.87
CA PRO A 1 5.64 -10.97 29.39
C PRO A 1 4.45 -11.61 28.70
N LYS A 2 3.37 -11.87 29.44
CA LYS A 2 2.10 -12.30 28.86
C LYS A 2 1.54 -11.17 27.99
N PHE A 3 0.86 -11.51 26.89
CA PHE A 3 0.18 -10.58 25.99
C PHE A 3 1.09 -9.60 25.22
N THR A 4 2.40 -9.84 25.21
CA THR A 4 3.34 -9.09 24.37
C THR A 4 4.11 -10.09 23.52
N PHE A 5 4.09 -9.90 22.21
CA PHE A 5 4.93 -10.65 21.27
C PHE A 5 6.18 -9.85 20.90
N HIS A 6 7.20 -10.53 20.43
CA HIS A 6 8.48 -9.94 20.07
C HIS A 6 8.95 -10.48 18.71
N GLY A 7 9.41 -9.60 17.84
CA GLY A 7 10.20 -10.01 16.68
C GLY A 7 11.67 -9.93 17.05
N TYR A 8 12.42 -11.01 16.85
CA TYR A 8 13.85 -11.05 17.20
C TYR A 8 14.62 -11.98 16.27
N ARG A 9 15.91 -11.77 16.23
CA ARG A 9 16.85 -12.61 15.51
C ARG A 9 17.81 -13.34 16.47
N TYR A 10 18.04 -12.74 17.63
CA TYR A 10 18.92 -13.26 18.68
C TYR A 10 18.21 -13.13 20.02
N ILE A 11 18.50 -14.08 20.92
CA ILE A 11 18.01 -14.09 22.30
C ILE A 11 19.24 -14.07 23.20
N GLU A 12 19.30 -13.14 24.14
CA GLU A 12 20.24 -13.09 25.23
C GLU A 12 19.53 -13.49 26.53
N ILE A 13 20.08 -14.44 27.25
CA ILE A 13 19.55 -14.89 28.54
C ILE A 13 20.56 -14.52 29.62
N SER A 14 20.12 -13.76 30.61
CA SER A 14 20.92 -13.32 31.75
C SER A 14 20.21 -13.54 33.08
N GLY A 15 20.95 -13.53 34.19
CA GLY A 15 20.39 -13.69 35.53
C GLY A 15 20.06 -15.14 35.92
N VAL A 16 20.60 -16.12 35.22
CA VAL A 16 20.50 -17.56 35.51
C VAL A 16 21.80 -18.06 36.09
N GLU A 17 21.77 -19.10 36.94
CA GLU A 17 22.98 -19.69 37.56
C GLU A 17 23.82 -20.47 36.57
N HIS A 18 23.16 -21.14 35.63
CA HIS A 18 23.81 -21.91 34.55
C HIS A 18 23.20 -21.49 33.21
N ALA A 19 24.05 -21.50 32.17
CA ALA A 19 23.57 -21.32 30.80
C ALA A 19 22.61 -22.48 30.46
N PRO A 20 21.39 -22.20 29.96
CA PRO A 20 20.48 -23.26 29.52
C PRO A 20 21.04 -23.96 28.30
N GLU A 21 20.78 -25.27 28.22
CA GLU A 21 21.06 -26.05 27.00
C GLU A 21 20.09 -25.57 25.89
N LEU A 22 20.47 -25.80 24.64
CA LEU A 22 19.69 -25.33 23.48
C LEU A 22 18.27 -25.92 23.48
N GLU A 23 18.11 -27.14 23.93
CA GLU A 23 16.87 -27.90 24.02
C GLU A 23 15.93 -27.38 25.11
N GLU A 24 16.44 -26.59 26.06
CA GLU A 24 15.65 -25.96 27.12
C GLU A 24 15.05 -24.60 26.69
N VAL A 25 15.42 -24.10 25.49
CA VAL A 25 14.96 -22.82 24.95
C VAL A 25 14.00 -23.06 23.79
N GLU A 26 12.74 -22.74 23.99
CA GLU A 26 11.70 -22.86 22.97
C GLU A 26 11.19 -21.48 22.52
N SER A 27 11.11 -21.32 21.20
CA SER A 27 10.52 -20.13 20.56
C SER A 27 9.15 -20.46 20.01
N LEU A 28 8.11 -19.77 20.51
CA LEU A 28 6.74 -19.98 20.07
C LEU A 28 6.36 -18.96 19.00
N GLN A 29 5.95 -19.45 17.83
CA GLN A 29 5.42 -18.59 16.77
C GLN A 29 3.92 -18.35 16.98
N TYR A 30 3.54 -17.07 17.00
CA TYR A 30 2.16 -16.63 17.00
C TYR A 30 1.80 -15.98 15.66
N SER A 31 0.73 -16.45 15.01
CA SER A 31 0.22 -15.86 13.78
C SER A 31 -1.23 -16.25 13.53
N SER A 32 -2.01 -15.35 12.92
CA SER A 32 -3.32 -15.68 12.31
C SER A 32 -3.18 -16.33 10.93
N VAL A 33 -1.96 -16.35 10.38
CA VAL A 33 -1.64 -17.06 9.14
C VAL A 33 -1.35 -18.51 9.48
N THR A 34 -2.34 -19.39 9.32
CA THR A 34 -2.23 -20.81 9.66
C THR A 34 -1.54 -21.62 8.57
N GLU A 35 -1.76 -21.25 7.31
CA GLU A 35 -1.14 -21.90 6.15
C GLU A 35 -0.97 -20.91 4.98
N PHE A 36 0.01 -21.20 4.13
CA PHE A 36 0.20 -20.52 2.85
C PHE A 36 -0.30 -21.40 1.72
N HIS A 37 -1.06 -20.80 0.79
CA HIS A 37 -1.54 -21.46 -0.42
C HIS A 37 -0.68 -21.10 -1.63
N GLY A 38 -0.04 -19.92 -1.59
CA GLY A 38 0.89 -19.45 -2.61
C GLY A 38 2.33 -19.88 -2.31
N SER A 39 3.06 -20.26 -3.34
CA SER A 39 4.51 -20.50 -3.28
C SER A 39 5.20 -19.96 -4.52
N LEU A 40 6.43 -19.48 -4.36
CA LEU A 40 7.29 -19.06 -5.45
C LEU A 40 8.60 -19.83 -5.42
N THR A 41 8.91 -20.48 -6.53
CA THR A 41 10.19 -21.16 -6.75
C THR A 41 10.78 -20.75 -8.08
N SER A 42 12.03 -20.34 -8.10
CA SER A 42 12.75 -19.93 -9.29
C SER A 42 14.16 -20.55 -9.31
N SER A 43 14.86 -20.42 -10.45
CA SER A 43 16.28 -20.77 -10.55
C SER A 43 17.20 -19.79 -9.79
N HIS A 44 16.70 -18.63 -9.36
CA HIS A 44 17.48 -17.58 -8.69
C HIS A 44 17.36 -17.67 -7.17
N LYS A 45 18.43 -18.10 -6.49
CA LYS A 45 18.43 -18.38 -5.04
C LYS A 45 18.02 -17.18 -4.18
N LEU A 46 18.52 -15.97 -4.49
CA LEU A 46 18.19 -14.77 -3.71
C LEU A 46 16.70 -14.39 -3.85
N LEU A 47 16.11 -14.60 -5.04
CA LEU A 47 14.67 -14.35 -5.23
C LEU A 47 13.81 -15.33 -4.42
N ASN A 48 14.21 -16.61 -4.35
CA ASN A 48 13.52 -17.60 -3.51
C ASN A 48 13.61 -17.19 -2.03
N ARG A 49 14.78 -16.76 -1.57
CA ARG A 49 14.95 -16.28 -0.20
C ARG A 49 14.16 -15.01 0.08
N PHE A 50 14.09 -14.10 -0.88
CA PHE A 50 13.23 -12.92 -0.76
C PHE A 50 11.75 -13.30 -0.58
N ALA A 51 11.24 -14.25 -1.36
CA ALA A 51 9.86 -14.74 -1.23
C ALA A 51 9.60 -15.38 0.16
N GLU A 52 10.56 -16.12 0.69
CA GLU A 52 10.50 -16.65 2.07
C GLU A 52 10.43 -15.51 3.09
N ASN A 53 11.24 -14.46 2.92
CA ASN A 53 11.25 -13.29 3.81
C ASN A 53 9.90 -12.56 3.80
N VAL A 54 9.25 -12.42 2.63
CA VAL A 54 7.89 -11.86 2.53
C VAL A 54 6.90 -12.70 3.33
N SER A 55 6.96 -14.02 3.21
CA SER A 55 6.10 -14.94 3.95
C SER A 55 6.32 -14.85 5.47
N TRP A 56 7.57 -14.76 5.91
CA TRP A 56 7.89 -14.56 7.32
C TRP A 56 7.44 -13.20 7.84
N SER A 57 7.61 -12.12 7.06
CA SER A 57 7.11 -10.79 7.41
C SER A 57 5.59 -10.79 7.62
N GLN A 58 4.85 -11.47 6.73
CA GLN A 58 3.41 -11.65 6.88
C GLN A 58 3.06 -12.40 8.18
N LYS A 59 3.70 -13.53 8.45
CA LYS A 59 3.47 -14.30 9.69
C LYS A 59 3.73 -13.48 10.96
N CYS A 60 4.83 -12.75 10.99
CA CYS A 60 5.24 -11.98 12.16
C CYS A 60 4.35 -10.77 12.44
N ASN A 61 3.70 -10.23 11.42
CA ASN A 61 2.85 -9.03 11.54
C ASN A 61 1.35 -9.34 11.59
N PHE A 62 0.92 -10.57 11.29
CA PHE A 62 -0.49 -10.93 11.25
C PHE A 62 -0.86 -11.77 12.49
N ILE A 63 -1.11 -11.09 13.60
CA ILE A 63 -1.52 -11.75 14.86
C ILE A 63 -3.01 -11.55 15.10
N ASN A 64 -3.44 -10.39 15.60
CA ASN A 64 -4.85 -10.05 15.77
C ASN A 64 -5.32 -9.05 14.72
N ILE A 65 -4.40 -8.23 14.28
CA ILE A 65 -4.51 -7.19 13.26
C ILE A 65 -3.24 -7.25 12.39
N PRO A 66 -3.26 -6.69 11.17
CA PRO A 66 -2.02 -6.40 10.47
C PRO A 66 -1.28 -5.32 11.24
N THR A 67 -0.02 -5.57 11.62
CA THR A 67 0.83 -4.57 12.28
C THR A 67 1.92 -4.08 11.34
N ASP A 68 2.37 -2.85 11.57
CA ASP A 68 3.45 -2.22 10.82
C ASP A 68 4.81 -2.91 11.07
N CYS A 69 5.03 -3.40 12.29
CA CYS A 69 6.30 -3.99 12.69
C CYS A 69 6.14 -4.96 13.88
N PRO A 70 6.96 -6.03 13.97
CA PRO A 70 6.93 -6.93 15.12
C PRO A 70 8.05 -6.67 16.14
N GLN A 71 9.14 -5.98 15.74
CA GLN A 71 10.42 -5.97 16.46
C GLN A 71 10.64 -4.78 17.41
N ARG A 72 9.77 -3.78 17.40
CA ARG A 72 9.89 -2.56 18.24
C ARG A 72 8.58 -2.24 18.95
N ASN A 73 8.58 -1.22 19.80
CA ASN A 73 7.44 -0.83 20.64
C ASN A 73 6.34 -0.06 19.89
N GLU A 74 6.20 -0.22 18.62
CA GLU A 74 5.11 0.32 17.80
C GLU A 74 3.99 -0.72 17.68
N ARG A 75 4.11 -1.70 16.79
CA ARG A 75 3.15 -2.81 16.58
C ARG A 75 1.72 -2.32 16.41
N MET A 76 1.54 -1.29 15.60
CA MET A 76 0.25 -0.65 15.37
C MET A 76 -0.36 -1.09 14.04
N GLY A 77 -1.67 -1.07 13.97
CA GLY A 77 -2.42 -1.39 12.75
C GLY A 77 -2.53 -0.19 11.82
N TRP A 78 -1.40 0.26 11.26
CA TRP A 78 -1.37 1.31 10.26
C TRP A 78 -2.13 0.89 9.01
N ALA A 79 -3.10 1.68 8.64
CA ALA A 79 -4.00 1.37 7.54
C ALA A 79 -3.31 1.43 6.16
N GLY A 80 -2.32 2.31 6.00
CA GLY A 80 -1.49 2.38 4.80
C GLY A 80 -0.74 1.08 4.54
N ASP A 81 -0.04 0.57 5.57
CA ASP A 81 0.67 -0.72 5.53
C ASP A 81 -0.30 -1.86 5.21
N THR A 82 -1.45 -1.84 5.86
CA THR A 82 -2.46 -2.89 5.74
C THR A 82 -3.00 -3.00 4.32
N HIS A 83 -3.40 -1.88 3.69
CA HIS A 83 -4.03 -1.97 2.37
C HIS A 83 -3.02 -2.24 1.26
N ILE A 84 -1.80 -1.72 1.37
CA ILE A 84 -0.76 -1.99 0.38
C ILE A 84 -0.35 -3.46 0.33
N PHE A 85 -0.29 -4.10 1.48
CA PHE A 85 0.06 -5.51 1.58
C PHE A 85 -1.14 -6.45 1.34
N CYS A 86 -2.37 -5.94 1.33
CA CYS A 86 -3.60 -6.71 1.26
C CYS A 86 -3.61 -7.69 0.07
N HIS A 87 -3.34 -7.23 -1.13
CA HIS A 87 -3.30 -8.07 -2.33
C HIS A 87 -2.29 -9.23 -2.19
N THR A 88 -1.05 -8.93 -1.76
CA THR A 88 -0.02 -9.95 -1.52
C THR A 88 -0.46 -10.95 -0.44
N ALA A 89 -1.01 -10.45 0.65
CA ALA A 89 -1.45 -11.30 1.76
C ALA A 89 -2.57 -12.27 1.36
N LEU A 90 -3.54 -11.79 0.59
CA LEU A 90 -4.67 -12.59 0.10
C LEU A 90 -4.24 -13.64 -0.93
N ASN A 91 -3.23 -13.35 -1.75
CA ASN A 91 -2.64 -14.33 -2.66
C ASN A 91 -1.84 -15.42 -1.91
N ASN A 92 -1.25 -15.07 -0.79
CA ASN A 92 -0.48 -16.00 0.03
C ASN A 92 -1.35 -16.90 0.89
N SER A 93 -2.48 -16.41 1.43
CA SER A 93 -3.25 -17.09 2.47
C SER A 93 -4.73 -16.70 2.46
N SER A 94 -5.60 -17.58 2.95
CA SER A 94 -7.03 -17.31 3.13
C SER A 94 -7.26 -16.40 4.35
N LEU A 95 -7.36 -15.09 4.12
CA LEU A 95 -7.40 -14.07 5.17
C LEU A 95 -8.68 -13.22 5.19
N LYS A 96 -9.76 -13.69 4.55
CA LYS A 96 -11.01 -12.94 4.46
C LYS A 96 -11.49 -12.44 5.83
N LYS A 97 -11.64 -13.32 6.81
CA LYS A 97 -12.12 -12.97 8.15
C LYS A 97 -11.18 -12.02 8.90
N PHE A 98 -9.88 -12.16 8.66
CA PHE A 98 -8.86 -11.31 9.26
C PHE A 98 -9.01 -9.86 8.77
N TYR A 99 -9.15 -9.66 7.46
CA TYR A 99 -9.36 -8.34 6.88
C TYR A 99 -10.76 -7.77 7.15
N GLU A 100 -11.81 -8.60 7.14
CA GLU A 100 -13.15 -8.17 7.56
C GLU A 100 -13.17 -7.65 9.01
N ARG A 101 -12.41 -8.28 9.91
CA ARG A 101 -12.22 -7.78 11.27
C ARG A 101 -11.50 -6.43 11.30
N ASN A 102 -10.47 -6.26 10.48
CA ASN A 102 -9.76 -4.98 10.39
C ASN A 102 -10.66 -3.88 9.82
N LEU A 103 -11.41 -4.15 8.74
CA LEU A 103 -12.43 -3.24 8.21
C LEU A 103 -13.47 -2.86 9.25
N GLN A 104 -13.89 -3.82 10.09
CA GLN A 104 -14.82 -3.54 11.19
C GLN A 104 -14.19 -2.60 12.22
N ALA A 105 -12.94 -2.84 12.60
CA ALA A 105 -12.23 -1.97 13.54
C ALA A 105 -12.07 -0.53 13.02
N MET A 106 -11.78 -0.38 11.72
CA MET A 106 -11.74 0.95 11.08
C MET A 106 -13.10 1.63 11.09
N ARG A 107 -14.16 0.88 10.78
CA ARG A 107 -15.53 1.41 10.81
C ARG A 107 -15.97 1.84 12.20
N ASP A 108 -15.64 1.07 13.24
CA ASP A 108 -16.01 1.35 14.63
C ASP A 108 -15.36 2.64 15.15
N LEU A 109 -14.24 3.04 14.53
CA LEU A 109 -13.50 4.26 14.86
C LEU A 109 -13.78 5.42 13.89
N GLN A 110 -14.62 5.21 12.87
CA GLN A 110 -14.95 6.27 11.91
C GLN A 110 -15.64 7.44 12.62
N THR A 111 -15.16 8.65 12.37
CA THR A 111 -15.71 9.84 13.02
C THR A 111 -17.16 10.15 12.59
N PRO A 112 -17.90 10.95 13.35
CA PRO A 112 -19.22 11.42 12.93
C PRO A 112 -19.22 12.15 11.59
N GLU A 113 -18.14 12.81 11.21
CA GLU A 113 -17.96 13.51 9.94
C GLU A 113 -17.63 12.57 8.78
N GLY A 114 -17.15 11.37 9.05
CA GLY A 114 -16.85 10.35 8.06
C GLY A 114 -15.38 9.97 7.90
N GLN A 115 -14.45 10.63 8.59
CA GLN A 115 -13.04 10.31 8.54
C GLN A 115 -12.77 8.92 9.12
N TYR A 116 -12.02 8.10 8.37
CA TYR A 116 -11.51 6.84 8.89
C TYR A 116 -10.25 7.07 9.74
N PRO A 117 -9.98 6.18 10.72
CA PRO A 117 -8.71 6.20 11.43
C PRO A 117 -7.59 5.74 10.50
N GLU A 118 -6.41 6.22 10.72
CA GLU A 118 -5.21 5.74 10.05
C GLU A 118 -4.54 4.57 10.79
N ILE A 119 -4.93 4.36 12.05
CA ILE A 119 -4.49 3.25 12.90
C ILE A 119 -5.70 2.58 13.53
N ALA A 120 -5.88 1.30 13.31
CA ALA A 120 -6.97 0.52 13.90
C ALA A 120 -6.43 -0.72 14.64
N PRO A 121 -7.00 -1.09 15.79
CA PRO A 121 -8.20 -0.58 16.46
C PRO A 121 -7.95 0.54 17.49
N VAL A 122 -6.79 1.16 17.52
CA VAL A 122 -6.39 2.14 18.55
C VAL A 122 -6.91 3.54 18.25
N GLY A 123 -6.99 3.91 16.99
CA GLY A 123 -7.33 5.25 16.53
C GLY A 123 -6.10 6.15 16.35
N GLY A 124 -6.34 7.36 15.83
CA GLY A 124 -5.30 8.34 15.55
C GLY A 124 -4.58 8.12 14.22
N GLY A 125 -3.45 8.79 14.07
CA GLY A 125 -2.63 8.78 12.88
C GLY A 125 -2.24 10.20 12.43
N PHE A 126 -1.42 10.29 11.39
CA PHE A 126 -0.95 11.53 10.76
C PHE A 126 -0.56 11.32 9.29
N GLY A 127 -1.02 10.22 8.67
CA GLY A 127 -0.66 9.82 7.31
C GLY A 127 -1.47 10.49 6.22
N GLY A 128 -2.73 10.84 6.51
CA GLY A 128 -3.64 11.46 5.58
C GLY A 128 -4.34 10.47 4.63
N ILE A 129 -4.82 10.97 3.49
CA ILE A 129 -5.67 10.23 2.55
C ILE A 129 -5.11 8.85 2.15
N THR A 130 -3.81 8.72 1.96
CA THR A 130 -3.15 7.46 1.56
C THR A 130 -3.28 6.34 2.61
N TYR A 131 -3.64 6.68 3.83
CA TYR A 131 -3.93 5.77 4.94
C TYR A 131 -5.43 5.66 5.21
N GLU A 132 -6.15 6.77 5.23
CA GLU A 132 -7.60 6.81 5.50
C GLU A 132 -8.41 6.03 4.46
N CYS A 133 -7.96 6.00 3.19
CA CYS A 133 -8.62 5.31 2.08
C CYS A 133 -8.63 3.78 2.18
N ALA A 134 -7.88 3.20 3.09
CA ALA A 134 -7.63 1.76 3.18
C ALA A 134 -8.90 0.90 3.18
N SER A 135 -9.99 1.41 3.78
CA SER A 135 -11.27 0.69 3.81
C SER A 135 -11.84 0.43 2.42
N ILE A 136 -11.71 1.37 1.49
CA ILE A 136 -12.20 1.23 0.11
C ILE A 136 -11.35 0.20 -0.64
N PHE A 137 -10.03 0.32 -0.55
CA PHE A 137 -9.09 -0.59 -1.22
C PHE A 137 -9.24 -2.02 -0.73
N MET A 138 -9.23 -2.24 0.59
CA MET A 138 -9.34 -3.58 1.17
C MET A 138 -10.70 -4.23 0.89
N ALA A 139 -11.80 -3.47 0.93
CA ALA A 139 -13.12 -4.02 0.62
C ALA A 139 -13.20 -4.49 -0.83
N TRP A 140 -12.62 -3.73 -1.75
CA TRP A 140 -12.55 -4.11 -3.16
C TRP A 140 -11.66 -5.34 -3.37
N GLU A 141 -10.45 -5.39 -2.80
CA GLU A 141 -9.56 -6.55 -2.87
C GLU A 141 -10.22 -7.83 -2.35
N LEU A 142 -10.94 -7.74 -1.23
CA LEU A 142 -11.70 -8.88 -0.69
C LEU A 142 -12.80 -9.34 -1.66
N TYR A 143 -13.48 -8.41 -2.31
CA TYR A 143 -14.51 -8.76 -3.29
C TYR A 143 -13.90 -9.39 -4.54
N GLU A 144 -12.82 -8.86 -5.08
CA GLU A 144 -12.11 -9.45 -6.23
C GLU A 144 -11.61 -10.86 -5.93
N GLN A 145 -11.05 -11.07 -4.74
CA GLN A 145 -10.47 -12.35 -4.35
C GLN A 145 -11.53 -13.42 -4.03
N TYR A 146 -12.64 -13.06 -3.40
CA TYR A 146 -13.61 -14.03 -2.87
C TYR A 146 -14.99 -13.97 -3.53
N GLY A 147 -15.30 -12.97 -4.32
CA GLY A 147 -16.60 -12.77 -4.95
C GLY A 147 -17.75 -12.52 -3.96
N ASP A 148 -17.45 -12.23 -2.69
CA ASP A 148 -18.47 -12.08 -1.66
C ASP A 148 -18.98 -10.64 -1.58
N ILE A 149 -20.10 -10.41 -2.25
CA ILE A 149 -20.79 -9.11 -2.29
C ILE A 149 -21.19 -8.59 -0.91
N ARG A 150 -21.43 -9.47 0.07
CA ARG A 150 -21.87 -9.10 1.43
C ARG A 150 -20.82 -8.25 2.16
N THR A 151 -19.54 -8.43 1.86
CA THR A 151 -18.47 -7.58 2.39
C THR A 151 -18.64 -6.14 1.89
N LEU A 152 -18.90 -5.96 0.60
CA LEU A 152 -19.17 -4.64 0.05
C LEU A 152 -20.44 -4.02 0.66
N GLU A 153 -21.56 -4.76 0.68
CA GLU A 153 -22.82 -4.29 1.28
C GLU A 153 -22.65 -3.79 2.71
N LYS A 154 -21.91 -4.56 3.53
CA LYS A 154 -21.67 -4.26 4.94
C LYS A 154 -20.91 -2.96 5.15
N PHE A 155 -19.87 -2.71 4.36
CA PHE A 155 -18.95 -1.59 4.58
C PHE A 155 -19.26 -0.38 3.70
N TYR A 156 -20.08 -0.51 2.67
CA TYR A 156 -20.43 0.56 1.73
C TYR A 156 -20.91 1.86 2.40
N PRO A 157 -21.82 1.84 3.39
CA PRO A 157 -22.28 3.09 4.02
C PRO A 157 -21.16 3.89 4.68
N GLY A 158 -20.16 3.22 5.26
CA GLY A 158 -18.99 3.88 5.84
C GLY A 158 -18.09 4.49 4.75
N MET A 159 -17.90 3.77 3.63
CA MET A 159 -17.12 4.26 2.50
C MET A 159 -17.79 5.48 1.84
N GLN A 160 -19.13 5.48 1.68
CA GLN A 160 -19.86 6.65 1.18
C GLN A 160 -19.63 7.88 2.08
N LYS A 161 -19.79 7.68 3.39
CA LYS A 161 -19.59 8.75 4.37
C LYS A 161 -18.17 9.32 4.33
N TYR A 162 -17.16 8.47 4.10
CA TYR A 162 -15.79 8.92 3.90
C TYR A 162 -15.64 9.73 2.61
N MET A 163 -16.25 9.32 1.50
CA MET A 163 -16.20 10.09 0.24
C MET A 163 -16.87 11.45 0.37
N ASP A 164 -17.94 11.55 1.15
CA ASP A 164 -18.59 12.85 1.47
C ASP A 164 -17.66 13.72 2.32
N TYR A 165 -17.01 13.15 3.34
CA TYR A 165 -15.99 13.84 4.12
C TYR A 165 -14.85 14.37 3.23
N MET A 166 -14.35 13.57 2.28
CA MET A 166 -13.29 14.00 1.36
C MET A 166 -13.75 15.13 0.44
N LYS A 167 -14.99 15.09 -0.02
CA LYS A 167 -15.60 16.17 -0.81
C LYS A 167 -15.67 17.49 -0.03
N ASP A 168 -16.03 17.44 1.24
CA ASP A 168 -16.11 18.61 2.11
C ASP A 168 -14.72 19.19 2.42
N LYS A 169 -13.66 18.41 2.34
CA LYS A 169 -12.26 18.88 2.41
C LYS A 169 -11.78 19.59 1.15
N GLY A 170 -12.63 19.68 0.10
CA GLY A 170 -12.34 20.42 -1.12
C GLY A 170 -11.39 19.74 -2.09
N LEU A 171 -11.26 18.43 -2.06
CA LEU A 171 -10.54 17.69 -3.11
C LEU A 171 -11.35 17.73 -4.42
N PRO A 172 -10.71 17.86 -5.57
CA PRO A 172 -9.26 17.97 -5.84
C PRO A 172 -8.74 19.37 -5.52
N GLY A 173 -7.47 19.47 -5.17
CA GLY A 173 -6.79 20.75 -4.94
C GLY A 173 -6.66 21.17 -3.48
N THR A 174 -6.95 20.29 -2.53
CA THR A 174 -6.86 20.59 -1.10
C THR A 174 -5.45 20.93 -0.65
N LYS A 175 -5.41 21.90 0.23
CA LYS A 175 -4.20 22.24 0.98
C LYS A 175 -3.91 21.09 1.97
N VAL A 176 -2.71 20.53 1.86
CA VAL A 176 -2.12 19.70 2.91
C VAL A 176 -2.13 20.49 4.22
N ASN A 177 -2.58 19.89 5.31
CA ASN A 177 -2.43 20.53 6.61
C ASN A 177 -0.95 20.45 7.06
N PRO A 178 -0.18 21.53 7.00
CA PRO A 178 1.24 21.50 7.30
C PRO A 178 1.55 21.18 8.78
N ALA A 179 0.54 21.27 9.66
CA ALA A 179 0.72 21.01 11.08
C ALA A 179 0.78 19.50 11.41
N ILE A 180 0.24 18.65 10.55
CA ILE A 180 0.16 17.20 10.78
C ILE A 180 1.25 16.45 9.98
N GLY A 181 1.84 17.06 8.97
CA GLY A 181 2.89 16.45 8.16
C GLY A 181 2.45 15.14 7.51
N PRO A 182 1.42 15.13 6.65
CA PRO A 182 0.88 13.91 6.08
C PRO A 182 1.95 13.11 5.35
N LEU A 183 1.89 11.80 5.49
CA LEU A 183 2.83 10.90 4.84
C LEU A 183 2.49 10.77 3.35
N GLY A 184 3.52 10.91 2.53
CA GLY A 184 3.48 10.58 1.10
C GLY A 184 3.87 9.13 0.86
N ASP A 185 4.72 8.92 -0.14
CA ASP A 185 5.33 7.62 -0.41
C ASP A 185 6.39 7.31 0.67
N TRP A 186 5.94 6.81 1.81
CA TRP A 186 6.72 6.68 3.04
C TRP A 186 8.03 5.93 2.81
N LEU A 187 9.12 6.47 3.35
CA LEU A 187 10.49 5.95 3.22
C LEU A 187 11.03 5.95 1.78
N ALA A 188 10.43 6.68 0.87
CA ALA A 188 10.97 6.80 -0.49
C ALA A 188 12.35 7.48 -0.48
N PRO A 189 13.35 6.94 -1.19
CA PRO A 189 14.61 7.63 -1.43
C PRO A 189 14.46 8.93 -2.25
N GLU A 190 13.43 9.01 -3.08
CA GLU A 190 13.07 10.20 -3.86
C GLU A 190 11.68 10.70 -3.43
N GLU A 191 11.59 11.95 -3.00
CA GLU A 191 10.31 12.56 -2.63
C GLU A 191 9.43 12.78 -3.85
N THR A 192 8.16 12.43 -3.70
CA THR A 192 7.09 12.72 -4.67
C THR A 192 6.10 13.69 -4.06
N ASP A 193 5.65 14.67 -4.84
CA ASP A 193 4.70 15.70 -4.39
C ASP A 193 3.45 15.09 -3.75
N LEU A 194 3.11 15.56 -2.55
CA LEU A 194 1.98 15.05 -1.77
C LEU A 194 0.65 15.31 -2.44
N LEU A 195 0.47 16.47 -3.06
CA LEU A 195 -0.79 16.82 -3.74
C LEU A 195 -0.97 15.98 -4.99
N LEU A 196 0.12 15.69 -5.71
CA LEU A 196 0.12 14.76 -6.85
C LEU A 196 -0.37 13.37 -6.41
N LEU A 197 0.24 12.83 -5.34
CA LEU A 197 -0.13 11.52 -4.80
C LEU A 197 -1.58 11.52 -4.29
N TRP A 198 -1.96 12.48 -3.47
CA TRP A 198 -3.28 12.56 -2.87
C TRP A 198 -4.40 12.64 -3.90
N ASN A 199 -4.22 13.43 -4.96
CA ASN A 199 -5.20 13.50 -6.03
C ASN A 199 -5.24 12.21 -6.87
N ALA A 200 -4.12 11.50 -7.03
CA ALA A 200 -4.11 10.18 -7.66
C ALA A 200 -4.85 9.13 -6.82
N PHE A 201 -4.68 9.16 -5.49
CA PHE A 201 -5.43 8.30 -4.57
C PHE A 201 -6.92 8.63 -4.61
N TYR A 202 -7.31 9.90 -4.52
CA TYR A 202 -8.71 10.30 -4.57
C TYR A 202 -9.39 9.91 -5.89
N TYR A 203 -8.66 10.01 -7.00
CA TYR A 203 -9.13 9.45 -8.27
C TYR A 203 -9.40 7.95 -8.14
N LYS A 204 -8.45 7.19 -7.58
CA LYS A 204 -8.59 5.74 -7.43
C LYS A 204 -9.73 5.35 -6.49
N GLU A 205 -9.91 6.08 -5.42
CA GLU A 205 -11.06 5.92 -4.51
C GLU A 205 -12.39 6.10 -5.23
N ALA A 206 -12.52 7.18 -6.03
CA ALA A 206 -13.72 7.43 -6.82
C ALA A 206 -13.97 6.34 -7.87
N ASP A 207 -12.91 5.85 -8.55
CA ASP A 207 -12.98 4.73 -9.49
C ASP A 207 -13.43 3.43 -8.79
N LEU A 208 -12.86 3.12 -7.63
CA LEU A 208 -13.25 1.94 -6.85
C LEU A 208 -14.68 2.05 -6.33
N MET A 209 -15.08 3.21 -5.83
CA MET A 209 -16.46 3.45 -5.37
C MET A 209 -17.49 3.32 -6.49
N SER A 210 -17.14 3.75 -7.69
CA SER A 210 -17.98 3.51 -8.87
C SER A 210 -18.15 2.00 -9.15
N ARG A 211 -17.05 1.25 -9.14
CA ARG A 211 -17.10 -0.21 -9.36
C ARG A 211 -17.86 -0.92 -8.24
N ILE A 212 -17.65 -0.53 -7.00
CA ILE A 212 -18.38 -1.07 -5.83
C ILE A 212 -19.88 -0.78 -5.95
N ALA A 213 -20.26 0.45 -6.29
CA ALA A 213 -21.66 0.82 -6.50
C ALA A 213 -22.29 0.01 -7.63
N GLY A 214 -21.56 -0.18 -8.74
CA GLY A 214 -22.00 -1.04 -9.86
C GLY A 214 -22.19 -2.48 -9.43
N ALA A 215 -21.24 -3.08 -8.69
CA ALA A 215 -21.36 -4.44 -8.16
C ALA A 215 -22.58 -4.60 -7.22
N LEU A 216 -22.92 -3.55 -6.48
CA LEU A 216 -24.09 -3.51 -5.58
C LEU A 216 -25.41 -3.16 -6.30
N GLY A 217 -25.39 -2.93 -7.62
CA GLY A 217 -26.57 -2.53 -8.40
C GLY A 217 -27.07 -1.10 -8.13
N ARG A 218 -26.21 -0.23 -7.59
CA ARG A 218 -26.51 1.15 -7.22
C ARG A 218 -26.14 2.09 -8.37
N THR A 219 -26.94 2.07 -9.44
CA THR A 219 -26.63 2.73 -10.70
C THR A 219 -26.45 4.24 -10.58
N GLU A 220 -27.26 4.92 -9.76
CA GLU A 220 -27.15 6.37 -9.58
C GLU A 220 -25.84 6.77 -8.90
N GLU A 221 -25.49 6.09 -7.82
CA GLU A 221 -24.21 6.31 -7.11
C GLU A 221 -23.02 5.93 -7.99
N GLN A 222 -23.13 4.87 -8.79
CA GLN A 222 -22.11 4.50 -9.77
C GLN A 222 -21.81 5.67 -10.70
N HIS A 223 -22.82 6.25 -11.34
CA HIS A 223 -22.64 7.40 -12.25
C HIS A 223 -22.09 8.64 -11.54
N GLN A 224 -22.48 8.87 -10.29
CA GLN A 224 -21.95 9.97 -9.48
C GLN A 224 -20.45 9.82 -9.25
N TYR A 225 -19.98 8.60 -8.89
CA TYR A 225 -18.57 8.34 -8.68
C TYR A 225 -17.76 8.29 -10.00
N GLU A 226 -18.34 7.83 -11.10
CA GLU A 226 -17.74 7.95 -12.45
C GLU A 226 -17.49 9.41 -12.82
N ALA A 227 -18.48 10.28 -12.60
CA ALA A 227 -18.36 11.71 -12.85
C ALA A 227 -17.29 12.37 -11.95
N LEU A 228 -17.22 11.96 -10.69
CA LEU A 228 -16.20 12.43 -9.76
C LEU A 228 -14.80 11.99 -10.22
N ALA A 229 -14.63 10.70 -10.55
CA ALA A 229 -13.36 10.17 -11.05
C ALA A 229 -12.91 10.92 -12.33
N ALA A 230 -13.81 11.15 -13.28
CA ALA A 230 -13.50 11.91 -14.49
C ALA A 230 -13.05 13.35 -14.18
N LYS A 231 -13.70 14.01 -13.23
CA LYS A 231 -13.32 15.36 -12.78
C LYS A 231 -11.93 15.38 -12.14
N VAL A 232 -11.63 14.43 -11.26
CA VAL A 232 -10.33 14.33 -10.59
C VAL A 232 -9.24 13.99 -11.60
N LYS A 233 -9.48 13.06 -12.52
CA LYS A 233 -8.57 12.71 -13.60
C LYS A 233 -8.19 13.92 -14.45
N LYS A 234 -9.17 14.67 -14.89
CA LYS A 234 -8.94 15.91 -15.66
C LYS A 234 -8.07 16.89 -14.87
N PHE A 235 -8.45 17.18 -13.62
CA PHE A 235 -7.70 18.07 -12.73
C PHE A 235 -6.25 17.59 -12.56
N TRP A 236 -6.04 16.28 -12.33
CA TRP A 236 -4.72 15.70 -12.12
C TRP A 236 -3.83 15.91 -13.36
N ASN A 237 -4.34 15.65 -14.57
CA ASN A 237 -3.56 15.80 -15.80
C ASN A 237 -3.25 17.28 -16.13
N GLU A 238 -4.18 18.18 -15.88
CA GLU A 238 -4.00 19.62 -16.08
C GLU A 238 -3.02 20.24 -15.08
N THR A 239 -2.92 19.67 -13.86
CA THR A 239 -2.11 20.24 -12.76
C THR A 239 -0.73 19.59 -12.66
N PHE A 240 -0.67 18.25 -12.78
CA PHE A 240 0.52 17.49 -12.44
C PHE A 240 1.25 16.88 -13.64
N VAL A 241 0.91 17.26 -14.88
CA VAL A 241 1.60 16.85 -16.10
C VAL A 241 2.03 18.07 -16.88
N LEU A 242 3.33 18.19 -17.12
CA LEU A 242 3.89 19.25 -17.95
C LEU A 242 3.49 19.03 -19.42
N PRO A 243 2.79 19.98 -20.07
CA PRO A 243 2.22 19.79 -21.40
C PRO A 243 3.28 19.49 -22.47
N ASP A 244 4.43 20.15 -22.40
CA ASP A 244 5.48 20.02 -23.42
C ASP A 244 6.21 18.68 -23.31
N SER A 245 6.61 18.28 -22.10
CA SER A 245 7.42 17.08 -21.86
C SER A 245 6.60 15.84 -21.53
N GLY A 246 5.38 15.99 -21.00
CA GLY A 246 4.56 14.90 -20.46
C GLY A 246 5.14 14.29 -19.17
N LYS A 247 6.14 14.93 -18.59
CA LYS A 247 6.65 14.54 -17.26
C LYS A 247 5.71 15.01 -16.16
N THR A 248 5.71 14.32 -15.04
CA THR A 248 5.02 14.78 -13.85
C THR A 248 5.68 16.00 -13.22
N CYS A 249 4.88 16.83 -12.57
CA CYS A 249 5.32 18.04 -11.87
C CYS A 249 4.62 18.19 -10.53
N ASN A 250 5.18 19.01 -9.68
CA ASN A 250 4.60 19.45 -8.43
C ASN A 250 3.41 20.40 -8.68
N ALA A 251 2.61 20.68 -7.68
CA ALA A 251 1.46 21.58 -7.79
C ALA A 251 1.83 23.03 -8.20
N ASP A 252 3.08 23.42 -8.00
CA ASP A 252 3.64 24.72 -8.43
C ASP A 252 4.23 24.71 -9.85
N GLY A 253 4.13 23.60 -10.56
CA GLY A 253 4.65 23.41 -11.91
C GLY A 253 6.13 23.04 -11.99
N THR A 254 6.83 22.92 -10.87
CA THR A 254 8.22 22.44 -10.85
C THR A 254 8.29 20.93 -11.11
N LEU A 255 9.40 20.47 -11.70
CA LEU A 255 9.53 19.06 -12.12
C LEU A 255 9.49 18.09 -10.94
N CYS A 256 8.63 17.07 -11.05
CA CYS A 256 8.55 15.92 -10.16
C CYS A 256 8.85 14.61 -10.94
N ASP A 257 10.13 14.37 -11.25
CA ASP A 257 10.59 13.26 -12.12
C ASP A 257 10.96 12.03 -11.26
N THR A 258 9.96 11.39 -10.63
CA THR A 258 10.18 10.26 -9.72
C THR A 258 9.58 8.97 -10.25
N GLN A 259 10.15 7.81 -9.85
CA GLN A 259 9.53 6.51 -10.18
C GLN A 259 8.11 6.42 -9.62
N CYS A 260 7.88 6.92 -8.39
CA CYS A 260 6.59 6.84 -7.73
C CYS A 260 5.51 7.63 -8.49
N SER A 261 5.77 8.86 -8.90
CA SER A 261 4.80 9.69 -9.62
C SER A 261 4.30 9.02 -10.90
N TYR A 262 5.21 8.40 -11.67
CA TYR A 262 4.84 7.67 -12.88
C TYR A 262 4.15 6.34 -12.60
N ALA A 263 4.66 5.55 -11.64
CA ALA A 263 4.10 4.25 -11.32
C ALA A 263 2.66 4.37 -10.77
N ILE A 264 2.40 5.30 -9.86
CA ILE A 264 1.06 5.59 -9.32
C ILE A 264 0.12 6.07 -10.44
N ALA A 265 0.59 6.98 -11.30
CA ALA A 265 -0.23 7.49 -12.40
C ALA A 265 -0.68 6.38 -13.36
N LEU A 266 0.18 5.39 -13.62
CA LEU A 266 -0.12 4.23 -14.45
C LEU A 266 -1.03 3.22 -13.72
N SER A 267 -0.64 2.81 -12.53
CA SER A 267 -1.32 1.77 -11.75
C SER A 267 -2.74 2.17 -11.38
N TYR A 268 -2.95 3.40 -10.97
CA TYR A 268 -4.28 3.89 -10.63
C TYR A 268 -5.09 4.27 -11.87
N GLY A 269 -4.45 4.55 -13.00
CA GLY A 269 -5.12 4.87 -14.25
C GLY A 269 -5.50 6.35 -14.38
N VAL A 270 -4.92 7.22 -13.54
CA VAL A 270 -5.22 8.66 -13.56
C VAL A 270 -4.57 9.36 -14.77
N ALA A 271 -3.43 8.86 -15.27
CA ALA A 271 -2.78 9.39 -16.48
C ALA A 271 -3.66 9.22 -17.72
N GLU A 272 -3.82 10.30 -18.51
CA GLU A 272 -4.46 10.25 -19.84
C GLU A 272 -3.52 9.65 -20.88
N ASP A 273 -2.30 10.16 -20.99
CA ASP A 273 -1.27 9.62 -21.89
C ASP A 273 -0.42 8.56 -21.17
N ARG A 274 -1.01 7.37 -20.97
CA ARG A 274 -0.35 6.23 -20.31
C ARG A 274 0.95 5.82 -21.00
N LYS A 275 1.01 5.92 -22.32
CA LYS A 275 2.20 5.55 -23.08
C LYS A 275 3.38 6.48 -22.76
N ARG A 276 3.15 7.78 -22.80
CA ARG A 276 4.19 8.79 -22.52
C ARG A 276 4.67 8.73 -21.06
N ILE A 277 3.75 8.55 -20.11
CA ILE A 277 4.08 8.33 -18.69
C ILE A 277 4.90 7.04 -18.53
N GLY A 278 4.54 5.95 -19.21
CA GLY A 278 5.29 4.70 -19.21
C GLY A 278 6.72 4.83 -19.74
N GLU A 279 6.90 5.58 -20.83
CA GLU A 279 8.23 5.89 -21.37
C GLU A 279 9.08 6.68 -20.37
N HIS A 280 8.47 7.56 -19.56
CA HIS A 280 9.16 8.26 -18.49
C HIS A 280 9.55 7.33 -17.34
N LEU A 281 8.66 6.44 -16.90
CA LEU A 281 8.97 5.43 -15.88
C LEU A 281 10.16 4.56 -16.31
N ILE A 282 10.16 4.05 -17.55
CA ILE A 282 11.24 3.22 -18.07
C ILE A 282 12.57 3.99 -18.11
N ARG A 283 12.56 5.23 -18.63
CA ARG A 283 13.76 6.09 -18.68
C ARG A 283 14.31 6.39 -17.30
N LYS A 284 13.42 6.73 -16.34
CA LYS A 284 13.81 7.02 -14.95
C LYS A 284 14.43 5.79 -14.31
N THR A 285 13.81 4.62 -14.45
CA THR A 285 14.32 3.35 -13.90
C THR A 285 15.71 3.02 -14.42
N ARG A 286 15.95 3.21 -15.73
CA ARG A 286 17.28 3.01 -16.35
C ARG A 286 18.30 4.03 -15.84
N ALA A 287 17.90 5.29 -15.72
CA ALA A 287 18.78 6.38 -15.30
C ALA A 287 19.33 6.21 -13.88
N ILE A 288 18.54 5.64 -12.97
CA ILE A 288 18.96 5.36 -11.59
C ILE A 288 19.56 3.96 -11.41
N GLY A 289 19.91 3.25 -12.49
CA GLY A 289 20.58 1.95 -12.45
C GLY A 289 19.71 0.81 -11.94
N TYR A 290 18.41 0.84 -12.18
CA TYR A 290 17.44 -0.19 -11.76
C TYR A 290 17.31 -0.33 -10.24
N THR A 291 17.62 0.70 -9.49
CA THR A 291 17.38 0.76 -8.04
C THR A 291 15.95 1.22 -7.73
N VAL A 292 15.51 1.05 -6.48
CA VAL A 292 14.17 1.42 -6.03
C VAL A 292 14.20 2.84 -5.48
N GLY A 293 13.64 3.80 -6.21
CA GLY A 293 13.50 5.19 -5.78
C GLY A 293 12.17 5.50 -5.07
N THR A 294 11.35 4.47 -4.82
CA THR A 294 10.00 4.56 -4.25
C THR A 294 9.96 4.12 -2.79
N GLY A 295 8.93 4.56 -2.09
CA GLY A 295 8.58 4.10 -0.75
C GLY A 295 7.45 3.06 -0.77
N PHE A 296 6.58 3.11 0.26
CA PHE A 296 5.52 2.11 0.47
C PHE A 296 4.57 1.99 -0.72
N PHE A 297 4.08 3.10 -1.24
CA PHE A 297 3.01 3.09 -2.24
C PHE A 297 3.52 2.80 -3.65
N GLY A 298 4.72 3.23 -3.97
CA GLY A 298 5.30 3.03 -5.30
C GLY A 298 5.96 1.67 -5.49
N THR A 299 6.62 1.12 -4.45
CA THR A 299 7.49 -0.05 -4.60
C THR A 299 6.77 -1.31 -5.11
N GLY A 300 5.58 -1.61 -4.57
CA GLY A 300 4.84 -2.82 -4.91
C GLY A 300 4.35 -2.89 -6.36
N ILE A 301 4.19 -1.74 -7.01
CA ILE A 301 3.61 -1.62 -8.36
C ILE A 301 4.65 -1.43 -9.46
N LEU A 302 5.92 -1.13 -9.13
CA LEU A 302 6.96 -0.79 -10.11
C LEU A 302 7.13 -1.85 -11.19
N ASN A 303 7.37 -3.10 -10.80
CA ASN A 303 7.64 -4.18 -11.75
C ASN A 303 6.42 -4.51 -12.61
N GLN A 304 5.23 -4.43 -12.03
CA GLN A 304 3.99 -4.60 -12.79
C GLN A 304 3.86 -3.51 -13.84
N MET A 305 4.05 -2.24 -13.47
CA MET A 305 3.93 -1.13 -14.41
C MET A 305 4.98 -1.18 -15.52
N LEU A 306 6.23 -1.52 -15.21
CA LEU A 306 7.26 -1.73 -16.23
C LEU A 306 6.86 -2.85 -17.21
N THR A 307 6.32 -3.96 -16.68
CA THR A 307 5.87 -5.10 -17.50
C THR A 307 4.70 -4.73 -18.40
N GLU A 308 3.68 -4.03 -17.88
CA GLU A 308 2.52 -3.56 -18.65
C GLU A 308 2.91 -2.57 -19.77
N GLN A 309 3.99 -1.81 -19.58
CA GLN A 309 4.55 -0.92 -20.59
C GLN A 309 5.49 -1.65 -21.60
N GLY A 310 5.56 -2.98 -21.55
CA GLY A 310 6.39 -3.79 -22.44
C GLY A 310 7.89 -3.83 -22.07
N ALA A 311 8.29 -3.27 -20.92
CA ALA A 311 9.68 -3.22 -20.46
C ALA A 311 10.02 -4.40 -19.52
N VAL A 312 9.70 -5.62 -19.94
CA VAL A 312 9.86 -6.85 -19.11
C VAL A 312 11.32 -7.07 -18.71
N GLU A 313 12.27 -6.81 -19.61
CA GLU A 313 13.69 -6.93 -19.29
C GLU A 313 14.15 -5.93 -18.22
N ASP A 314 13.62 -4.71 -18.25
CA ASP A 314 13.90 -3.69 -17.25
C ASP A 314 13.31 -4.08 -15.88
N ALA A 315 12.10 -4.65 -15.87
CA ALA A 315 11.48 -5.20 -14.66
C ALA A 315 12.33 -6.33 -14.03
N TRP A 316 12.86 -7.24 -14.86
CA TRP A 316 13.75 -8.29 -14.38
C TRP A 316 15.08 -7.75 -13.86
N LYS A 317 15.71 -6.78 -14.55
CA LYS A 317 16.93 -6.13 -14.08
C LYS A 317 16.73 -5.48 -12.73
N MET A 318 15.58 -4.81 -12.55
CA MET A 318 15.21 -4.18 -11.28
C MET A 318 14.94 -5.22 -10.19
N MET A 319 14.20 -6.31 -10.50
CA MET A 319 13.89 -7.38 -9.55
C MET A 319 15.15 -8.10 -9.06
N LEU A 320 16.15 -8.27 -9.92
CA LEU A 320 17.39 -8.98 -9.61
C LEU A 320 18.53 -8.06 -9.16
N GLN A 321 18.27 -6.75 -9.01
CA GLN A 321 19.25 -5.79 -8.52
C GLN A 321 19.65 -6.12 -7.06
N THR A 322 20.96 -6.08 -6.78
CA THR A 322 21.53 -6.33 -5.44
C THR A 322 22.20 -5.11 -4.82
N ALA A 323 22.36 -4.01 -5.58
CA ALA A 323 22.85 -2.74 -5.01
C ALA A 323 21.74 -2.03 -4.23
N PHE A 324 22.10 -1.32 -3.16
CA PHE A 324 21.15 -0.50 -2.40
C PHE A 324 20.73 0.75 -3.20
N PRO A 325 19.43 1.11 -3.15
CA PRO A 325 18.30 0.39 -2.60
C PRO A 325 17.67 -0.61 -3.61
N SER A 326 17.44 -1.85 -3.19
CA SER A 326 16.79 -2.89 -4.01
C SER A 326 16.15 -3.99 -3.15
N TRP A 327 15.27 -4.80 -3.73
CA TRP A 327 14.61 -5.92 -3.03
C TRP A 327 15.59 -7.00 -2.56
N LEU A 328 16.65 -7.26 -3.34
CA LEU A 328 17.61 -8.31 -2.99
C LEU A 328 18.79 -7.83 -2.14
N TYR A 329 18.96 -6.53 -1.98
CA TYR A 329 20.03 -6.02 -1.11
C TYR A 329 19.93 -6.54 0.33
N PRO A 330 18.78 -6.49 1.04
CA PRO A 330 18.68 -7.07 2.39
C PRO A 330 19.00 -8.55 2.43
N VAL A 331 18.64 -9.32 1.38
CA VAL A 331 18.95 -10.75 1.28
C VAL A 331 20.47 -10.97 1.21
N THR A 332 21.20 -10.12 0.47
CA THR A 332 22.69 -10.18 0.42
C THR A 332 23.34 -9.83 1.75
N GLN A 333 22.62 -9.11 2.64
CA GLN A 333 23.08 -8.78 4.00
C GLN A 333 22.62 -9.82 5.04
N GLY A 334 22.07 -10.94 4.61
CA GLY A 334 21.69 -12.07 5.46
C GLY A 334 20.27 -12.01 6.03
N ALA A 335 19.38 -11.22 5.43
CA ALA A 335 17.96 -11.26 5.77
C ALA A 335 17.29 -12.56 5.27
#